data_dba787e72c68d43959ccc8278cf781d2
#
_entry.id   dba787e72c68d43959ccc8278cf781d2
#
_cell.length_a   1.000
_cell.length_b   1.000
_cell.length_c   1.000
_cell.angle_alpha   90.00
_cell.angle_beta   90.00
_cell.angle_gamma   90.00
#
_symmetry.space_group_name_H-M   'P 1'
#
loop_
_entity.id
_entity.type
_entity.pdbx_description
1 polymer ?
#
loop_
_entity_poly.entity_id
_entity_poly.type
_entity_poly.pdbx_seq_one_letter_code
_entity_poly.pdbx_strand_id
1 'polypeptide(L)'
;SRFVYDLPGNVAEVHEVFLDDALRLYGEQRPVHFTPQEHETLRELVRLGHPDWEILFRLFQEKKVHPLSLLQSREFMSLFTEVCQQEYPYVAYADAFHTMRSMLLPVLYLISGEVPKAQIYHAISTGYGGLLACLGGCMHHAPVLLTEHGIYTREREEEIIRAEWVVPSFKNRWIRFFYMLSEEIYRRAYRVTSLFTNARRTQIEMGCAAEKCIVIPNGVQYERFYQIPLKPKDDWVDIGAVVRLAPIKDVKTMIYAFFELSARQKNVRLHIMGGVDDEEYARECYALVEQLELKNLIFTGRVNVVEYMQKLDFTILTSISEGQPLSVLESLA
;
A
#
# COMPACT_ATOMS: atom_id res chain seq x y z
N SER A 1 -8.37 -19.02 6.04
CA SER A 1 -7.31 -18.60 6.96
C SER A 1 -7.92 -18.37 8.34
N ARG A 2 -7.21 -18.76 9.39
CA ARG A 2 -7.63 -18.42 10.75
C ARG A 2 -7.04 -17.06 11.07
N PHE A 3 -7.89 -16.13 11.47
CA PHE A 3 -7.48 -14.87 12.06
C PHE A 3 -6.61 -15.17 13.30
N VAL A 4 -5.39 -14.64 13.33
CA VAL A 4 -4.35 -15.02 14.30
C VAL A 4 -4.21 -13.97 15.42
N TYR A 5 -4.94 -12.86 15.32
CA TYR A 5 -4.82 -11.75 16.26
C TYR A 5 -5.96 -11.76 17.28
N ASP A 6 -5.64 -11.44 18.54
CA ASP A 6 -6.65 -11.11 19.53
C ASP A 6 -7.33 -9.80 19.14
N LEU A 7 -8.64 -9.88 18.96
CA LEU A 7 -9.42 -8.71 18.55
C LEU A 7 -9.87 -7.93 19.79
N PRO A 8 -9.72 -6.59 19.77
CA PRO A 8 -10.27 -5.76 20.84
C PRO A 8 -11.80 -5.88 20.91
N GLY A 9 -12.38 -5.74 22.10
CA GLY A 9 -13.81 -5.97 22.35
C GLY A 9 -14.76 -5.02 21.61
N ASN A 10 -14.25 -3.99 20.95
CA ASN A 10 -15.01 -3.09 20.08
C ASN A 10 -15.07 -3.56 18.61
N VAL A 11 -14.38 -4.65 18.23
CA VAL A 11 -14.50 -5.27 16.92
C VAL A 11 -15.68 -6.23 16.93
N ALA A 12 -16.73 -5.90 16.19
CA ALA A 12 -17.95 -6.71 16.12
C ALA A 12 -17.75 -7.93 15.20
N GLU A 13 -17.16 -7.72 14.04
CA GLU A 13 -16.95 -8.76 13.02
C GLU A 13 -15.77 -8.44 12.11
N VAL A 14 -15.25 -9.46 11.43
CA VAL A 14 -14.18 -9.34 10.44
C VAL A 14 -14.63 -10.03 9.16
N HIS A 15 -14.56 -9.31 8.05
CA HIS A 15 -14.83 -9.82 6.72
C HIS A 15 -13.53 -9.81 5.91
N GLU A 16 -13.14 -10.99 5.42
CA GLU A 16 -11.95 -11.15 4.58
C GLU A 16 -12.36 -11.29 3.11
N VAL A 17 -11.74 -10.50 2.24
CA VAL A 17 -11.91 -10.57 0.79
C VAL A 17 -10.56 -10.88 0.16
N PHE A 18 -10.43 -12.06 -0.43
CA PHE A 18 -9.20 -12.48 -1.10
C PHE A 18 -9.33 -12.23 -2.59
N LEU A 19 -8.52 -11.33 -3.14
CA LEU A 19 -8.57 -11.00 -4.57
C LEU A 19 -8.22 -12.17 -5.48
N ASP A 20 -7.44 -13.14 -5.00
CA ASP A 20 -7.10 -14.36 -5.72
C ASP A 20 -8.33 -15.26 -5.97
N ASP A 21 -9.37 -15.12 -5.17
CA ASP A 21 -10.63 -15.84 -5.39
C ASP A 21 -11.32 -15.39 -6.70
N ALA A 22 -10.98 -14.20 -7.20
CA ALA A 22 -11.41 -13.76 -8.51
C ALA A 22 -10.98 -14.73 -9.64
N LEU A 23 -9.83 -15.40 -9.49
CA LEU A 23 -9.31 -16.38 -10.44
C LEU A 23 -10.07 -17.71 -10.39
N ARG A 24 -10.78 -17.96 -9.30
CA ARG A 24 -11.57 -19.19 -9.04
C ARG A 24 -13.04 -19.02 -9.34
N LEU A 25 -13.44 -17.85 -9.85
CA LEU A 25 -14.83 -17.62 -10.22
C LEU A 25 -15.27 -18.62 -11.30
N TYR A 26 -16.38 -19.27 -11.03
CA TYR A 26 -17.11 -20.09 -12.00
C TYR A 26 -18.52 -19.51 -12.11
N GLY A 27 -19.06 -19.41 -13.29
CA GLY A 27 -20.43 -18.92 -13.45
C GLY A 27 -21.01 -19.25 -14.81
N GLU A 28 -22.31 -19.44 -14.84
CA GLU A 28 -23.04 -19.55 -16.09
C GLU A 28 -22.99 -18.25 -16.86
N GLN A 29 -22.63 -18.33 -18.14
CA GLN A 29 -22.68 -17.19 -19.04
C GLN A 29 -24.15 -16.78 -19.23
N ARG A 30 -24.53 -15.64 -18.67
CA ARG A 30 -25.83 -15.03 -18.94
C ARG A 30 -25.63 -13.88 -19.92
N PRO A 31 -26.52 -13.75 -20.92
CA PRO A 31 -26.51 -12.59 -21.78
C PRO A 31 -26.62 -11.30 -20.95
N VAL A 32 -25.73 -10.37 -21.16
CA VAL A 32 -25.75 -9.08 -20.47
C VAL A 32 -26.03 -8.01 -21.52
N HIS A 33 -27.09 -7.23 -21.30
CA HIS A 33 -27.42 -6.09 -22.14
C HIS A 33 -27.15 -4.81 -21.36
N PHE A 34 -26.41 -3.89 -21.98
CA PHE A 34 -26.02 -2.63 -21.38
C PHE A 34 -26.82 -1.49 -22.01
N THR A 35 -27.23 -0.54 -21.18
CA THR A 35 -27.73 0.75 -21.63
C THR A 35 -26.60 1.58 -22.27
N PRO A 36 -26.89 2.63 -23.06
CA PRO A 36 -25.85 3.48 -23.62
C PRO A 36 -24.92 4.10 -22.58
N GLN A 37 -25.44 4.45 -21.40
CA GLN A 37 -24.62 4.99 -20.29
C GLN A 37 -23.71 3.93 -19.68
N GLU A 38 -24.19 2.74 -19.46
CA GLU A 38 -23.39 1.60 -18.99
C GLU A 38 -22.28 1.26 -20.00
N HIS A 39 -22.62 1.30 -21.30
CA HIS A 39 -21.67 1.02 -22.36
C HIS A 39 -20.55 2.08 -22.42
N GLU A 40 -20.87 3.37 -22.25
CA GLU A 40 -19.88 4.44 -22.18
C GLU A 40 -19.00 4.30 -20.94
N THR A 41 -19.60 4.00 -19.80
CA THR A 41 -18.86 3.74 -18.54
C THR A 41 -17.90 2.56 -18.67
N LEU A 42 -18.32 1.48 -19.33
CA LEU A 42 -17.42 0.33 -19.59
C LEU A 42 -16.31 0.69 -20.58
N ARG A 43 -16.57 1.55 -21.56
CA ARG A 43 -15.54 2.07 -22.46
C ARG A 43 -14.47 2.85 -21.71
N GLU A 44 -14.88 3.77 -20.83
CA GLU A 44 -13.97 4.52 -19.99
C GLU A 44 -13.19 3.61 -19.01
N LEU A 45 -13.82 2.57 -18.48
CA LEU A 45 -13.14 1.60 -17.64
C LEU A 45 -12.04 0.85 -18.41
N VAL A 46 -12.32 0.40 -19.64
CA VAL A 46 -11.35 -0.30 -20.50
C VAL A 46 -10.22 0.64 -20.95
N ARG A 47 -10.51 1.90 -21.18
CA ARG A 47 -9.50 2.93 -21.48
C ARG A 47 -8.67 3.33 -20.27
N LEU A 48 -9.07 2.94 -19.08
CA LEU A 48 -8.53 3.42 -17.79
C LEU A 48 -8.66 4.96 -17.69
N GLY A 49 -9.77 5.48 -18.20
CA GLY A 49 -10.13 6.89 -18.18
C GLY A 49 -10.86 7.29 -16.90
N HIS A 50 -12.05 7.84 -17.06
CA HIS A 50 -12.89 8.32 -15.94
C HIS A 50 -14.27 7.63 -15.96
N PRO A 51 -14.35 6.31 -15.62
CA PRO A 51 -15.61 5.61 -15.61
C PRO A 51 -16.55 6.19 -14.55
N ASP A 52 -17.86 6.14 -14.79
CA ASP A 52 -18.84 6.43 -13.76
C ASP A 52 -18.95 5.23 -12.79
N TRP A 53 -18.24 5.33 -11.67
CA TRP A 53 -18.21 4.27 -10.67
C TRP A 53 -19.56 4.00 -10.02
N GLU A 54 -20.46 4.98 -9.96
CA GLU A 54 -21.80 4.75 -9.42
C GLU A 54 -22.61 3.84 -10.33
N ILE A 55 -22.50 4.03 -11.64
CA ILE A 55 -23.10 3.13 -12.62
C ILE A 55 -22.47 1.74 -12.52
N LEU A 56 -21.14 1.62 -12.38
CA LEU A 56 -20.48 0.34 -12.19
C LEU A 56 -20.95 -0.36 -10.90
N PHE A 57 -21.01 0.34 -9.78
CA PHE A 57 -21.50 -0.24 -8.52
C PHE A 57 -22.93 -0.78 -8.67
N ARG A 58 -23.85 -0.01 -9.26
CA ARG A 58 -25.22 -0.47 -9.51
C ARG A 58 -25.28 -1.66 -10.47
N LEU A 59 -24.46 -1.68 -11.50
CA LEU A 59 -24.38 -2.77 -12.45
C LEU A 59 -24.07 -4.10 -11.76
N PHE A 60 -23.12 -4.11 -10.83
CA PHE A 60 -22.74 -5.32 -10.11
C PHE A 60 -23.63 -5.60 -8.89
N GLN A 61 -24.10 -4.58 -8.18
CA GLN A 61 -24.89 -4.75 -6.97
C GLN A 61 -26.39 -4.95 -7.24
N GLU A 62 -26.97 -4.23 -8.18
CA GLU A 62 -28.41 -4.28 -8.47
C GLU A 62 -28.72 -5.26 -9.60
N LYS A 63 -28.05 -5.13 -10.77
CA LYS A 63 -28.25 -6.06 -11.89
C LYS A 63 -27.55 -7.41 -11.69
N LYS A 64 -26.69 -7.54 -10.65
CA LYS A 64 -25.95 -8.77 -10.32
C LYS A 64 -25.18 -9.35 -11.51
N VAL A 65 -24.56 -8.48 -12.30
CA VAL A 65 -23.69 -8.90 -13.41
C VAL A 65 -22.52 -9.69 -12.87
N HIS A 66 -22.29 -10.88 -13.41
CA HIS A 66 -21.16 -11.69 -12.99
C HIS A 66 -19.87 -11.20 -13.70
N PRO A 67 -18.74 -11.02 -12.99
CA PRO A 67 -17.48 -10.51 -13.56
C PRO A 67 -17.01 -11.23 -14.83
N LEU A 68 -17.02 -12.56 -14.82
CA LEU A 68 -16.63 -13.35 -16.00
C LEU A 68 -17.63 -13.23 -17.15
N SER A 69 -18.94 -13.15 -16.84
CA SER A 69 -19.97 -12.97 -17.88
C SER A 69 -19.79 -11.63 -18.59
N LEU A 70 -19.40 -10.58 -17.86
CA LEU A 70 -19.05 -9.30 -18.44
C LEU A 70 -17.84 -9.43 -19.39
N LEU A 71 -16.70 -9.93 -18.87
CA LEU A 71 -15.44 -10.03 -19.64
C LEU A 71 -15.54 -10.95 -20.88
N GLN A 72 -16.50 -11.87 -20.89
CA GLN A 72 -16.78 -12.81 -21.99
C GLN A 72 -17.94 -12.36 -22.89
N SER A 73 -18.62 -11.26 -22.54
CA SER A 73 -19.74 -10.76 -23.34
C SER A 73 -19.29 -10.25 -24.70
N ARG A 74 -20.17 -10.34 -25.70
CA ARG A 74 -19.90 -9.79 -27.04
C ARG A 74 -19.71 -8.29 -26.99
N GLU A 75 -20.49 -7.62 -26.18
CA GLU A 75 -20.43 -6.17 -25.98
C GLU A 75 -19.07 -5.75 -25.41
N PHE A 76 -18.59 -6.40 -24.36
CA PHE A 76 -17.28 -6.13 -23.78
C PHE A 76 -16.15 -6.42 -24.80
N MET A 77 -16.20 -7.56 -25.46
CA MET A 77 -15.20 -7.94 -26.47
C MET A 77 -15.15 -6.98 -27.65
N SER A 78 -16.31 -6.48 -28.08
CA SER A 78 -16.38 -5.44 -29.15
C SER A 78 -15.74 -4.14 -28.70
N LEU A 79 -16.09 -3.68 -27.50
CA LEU A 79 -15.50 -2.49 -26.87
C LEU A 79 -13.99 -2.61 -26.69
N PHE A 80 -13.54 -3.75 -26.14
CA PHE A 80 -12.12 -4.01 -25.95
C PHE A 80 -11.36 -4.02 -27.28
N THR A 81 -11.94 -4.62 -28.33
CA THR A 81 -11.35 -4.63 -29.67
C THR A 81 -11.21 -3.22 -30.23
N GLU A 82 -12.22 -2.37 -30.10
CA GLU A 82 -12.18 -0.98 -30.51
C GLU A 82 -11.04 -0.22 -29.79
N VAL A 83 -10.95 -0.37 -28.46
CA VAL A 83 -9.89 0.26 -27.66
C VAL A 83 -8.51 -0.26 -28.04
N CYS A 84 -8.37 -1.58 -28.27
CA CYS A 84 -7.10 -2.15 -28.73
C CYS A 84 -6.64 -1.58 -30.07
N GLN A 85 -7.54 -1.44 -31.02
CA GLN A 85 -7.20 -0.86 -32.34
C GLN A 85 -6.77 0.60 -32.25
N GLN A 86 -7.37 1.36 -31.35
CA GLN A 86 -7.07 2.79 -31.17
C GLN A 86 -5.82 3.05 -30.34
N GLU A 87 -5.63 2.30 -29.25
CA GLU A 87 -4.63 2.61 -28.23
C GLU A 87 -3.45 1.64 -28.19
N TYR A 88 -3.62 0.42 -28.76
CA TYR A 88 -2.60 -0.65 -28.74
C TYR A 88 -2.32 -1.26 -30.12
N PRO A 89 -2.18 -0.46 -31.21
CA PRO A 89 -2.12 -1.00 -32.57
C PRO A 89 -0.95 -1.93 -32.82
N TYR A 90 0.11 -1.88 -32.00
CA TYR A 90 1.34 -2.67 -32.14
C TYR A 90 1.50 -3.75 -31.06
N VAL A 91 0.47 -4.01 -30.26
CA VAL A 91 0.49 -5.02 -29.21
C VAL A 91 -0.34 -6.22 -29.63
N ALA A 92 0.13 -7.43 -29.32
CA ALA A 92 -0.65 -8.62 -29.57
C ALA A 92 -1.96 -8.57 -28.76
N TYR A 93 -3.07 -8.84 -29.44
CA TYR A 93 -4.42 -8.76 -28.83
C TYR A 93 -4.55 -9.63 -27.57
N ALA A 94 -3.97 -10.84 -27.60
CA ALA A 94 -3.96 -11.75 -26.46
C ALA A 94 -3.25 -11.14 -25.24
N ASP A 95 -2.10 -10.50 -25.43
CA ASP A 95 -1.32 -9.88 -24.35
C ASP A 95 -2.09 -8.68 -23.75
N ALA A 96 -2.69 -7.86 -24.62
CA ALA A 96 -3.53 -6.75 -24.20
C ALA A 96 -4.74 -7.26 -23.39
N PHE A 97 -5.41 -8.32 -23.86
CA PHE A 97 -6.56 -8.90 -23.17
C PHE A 97 -6.18 -9.50 -21.81
N HIS A 98 -5.11 -10.29 -21.74
CA HIS A 98 -4.67 -10.88 -20.47
C HIS A 98 -4.24 -9.81 -19.46
N THR A 99 -3.56 -8.77 -19.91
CA THR A 99 -3.18 -7.63 -19.05
C THR A 99 -4.43 -6.90 -18.54
N MET A 100 -5.36 -6.54 -19.41
CA MET A 100 -6.61 -5.89 -19.03
C MET A 100 -7.45 -6.76 -18.08
N ARG A 101 -7.55 -8.04 -18.36
CA ARG A 101 -8.22 -8.99 -17.48
C ARG A 101 -7.59 -9.03 -16.10
N SER A 102 -6.24 -9.04 -16.02
CA SER A 102 -5.52 -9.03 -14.74
C SER A 102 -5.75 -7.77 -13.93
N MET A 103 -5.96 -6.63 -14.57
CA MET A 103 -6.34 -5.36 -13.92
C MET A 103 -7.80 -5.37 -13.47
N LEU A 104 -8.72 -5.71 -14.38
CA LEU A 104 -10.15 -5.51 -14.17
C LEU A 104 -10.80 -6.62 -13.34
N LEU A 105 -10.39 -7.88 -13.50
CA LEU A 105 -11.05 -8.99 -12.83
C LEU A 105 -11.08 -8.86 -11.30
N PRO A 106 -9.98 -8.49 -10.61
CA PRO A 106 -10.01 -8.25 -9.16
C PRO A 106 -10.96 -7.10 -8.78
N VAL A 107 -11.00 -6.02 -9.56
CA VAL A 107 -11.89 -4.88 -9.33
C VAL A 107 -13.35 -5.30 -9.47
N LEU A 108 -13.69 -5.97 -10.57
CA LEU A 108 -15.05 -6.44 -10.85
C LEU A 108 -15.53 -7.45 -9.80
N TYR A 109 -14.63 -8.35 -9.36
CA TYR A 109 -14.87 -9.27 -8.27
C TYR A 109 -15.19 -8.51 -6.97
N LEU A 110 -14.34 -7.54 -6.62
CA LEU A 110 -14.49 -6.74 -5.41
C LEU A 110 -15.84 -6.01 -5.37
N ILE A 111 -16.20 -5.32 -6.46
CA ILE A 111 -17.46 -4.56 -6.52
C ILE A 111 -18.71 -5.43 -6.70
N SER A 112 -18.54 -6.72 -7.01
CA SER A 112 -19.65 -7.68 -7.03
C SER A 112 -19.93 -8.33 -5.67
N GLY A 113 -19.00 -8.19 -4.73
CA GLY A 113 -19.09 -8.73 -3.38
C GLY A 113 -20.07 -7.94 -2.49
N GLU A 114 -20.43 -8.55 -1.37
CA GLU A 114 -21.25 -7.88 -0.35
C GLU A 114 -20.38 -6.99 0.54
N VAL A 115 -20.92 -5.83 0.91
CA VAL A 115 -20.28 -4.92 1.86
C VAL A 115 -21.19 -4.75 3.07
N PRO A 116 -20.71 -5.03 4.29
CA PRO A 116 -21.50 -4.84 5.51
C PRO A 116 -22.01 -3.41 5.64
N LYS A 117 -23.25 -3.26 6.11
CA LYS A 117 -23.80 -1.93 6.34
C LYS A 117 -23.10 -1.26 7.52
N ALA A 118 -22.58 -0.07 7.29
CA ALA A 118 -21.92 0.74 8.29
C ALA A 118 -22.38 2.22 8.21
N GLN A 119 -22.17 2.96 9.29
CA GLN A 119 -22.44 4.40 9.34
C GLN A 119 -21.31 5.22 8.71
N ILE A 120 -20.09 4.68 8.67
CA ILE A 120 -18.89 5.30 8.09
C ILE A 120 -18.04 4.17 7.50
N TYR A 121 -17.47 4.41 6.35
CA TYR A 121 -16.46 3.53 5.74
C TYR A 121 -15.11 4.24 5.80
N HIS A 122 -14.13 3.60 6.43
CA HIS A 122 -12.81 4.16 6.58
C HIS A 122 -11.76 3.28 5.91
N ALA A 123 -11.18 3.76 4.84
CA ALA A 123 -10.05 3.10 4.17
C ALA A 123 -8.71 3.64 4.68
N ILE A 124 -7.72 2.77 4.79
CA ILE A 124 -6.35 3.14 5.21
C ILE A 124 -5.37 3.26 4.04
N SER A 125 -5.86 3.09 2.82
CA SER A 125 -5.12 3.31 1.57
C SER A 125 -6.10 3.52 0.43
N THR A 126 -5.63 4.09 -0.67
CA THR A 126 -6.32 4.02 -1.97
C THR A 126 -6.21 2.60 -2.57
N GLY A 127 -6.59 2.43 -3.84
CA GLY A 127 -6.58 1.11 -4.48
C GLY A 127 -7.80 0.26 -4.11
N TYR A 128 -7.60 -1.04 -3.94
CA TYR A 128 -8.71 -1.98 -3.73
C TYR A 128 -9.49 -1.74 -2.43
N GLY A 129 -8.79 -1.48 -1.32
CA GLY A 129 -9.44 -1.19 -0.03
C GLY A 129 -10.26 0.10 -0.06
N GLY A 130 -9.72 1.15 -0.67
CA GLY A 130 -10.43 2.40 -0.87
C GLY A 130 -11.65 2.25 -1.78
N LEU A 131 -11.54 1.46 -2.85
CA LEU A 131 -12.66 1.19 -3.75
C LEU A 131 -13.80 0.43 -3.03
N LEU A 132 -13.45 -0.53 -2.16
CA LEU A 132 -14.44 -1.24 -1.33
C LEU A 132 -15.18 -0.30 -0.38
N ALA A 133 -14.45 0.65 0.24
CA ALA A 133 -15.07 1.68 1.07
C ALA A 133 -15.99 2.60 0.25
N CYS A 134 -15.60 2.94 -0.99
CA CYS A 134 -16.45 3.71 -1.91
C CYS A 134 -17.72 2.95 -2.30
N LEU A 135 -17.62 1.65 -2.55
CA LEU A 135 -18.77 0.79 -2.80
C LEU A 135 -19.74 0.84 -1.61
N GLY A 136 -19.25 0.61 -0.39
CA GLY A 136 -20.06 0.66 0.83
C GLY A 136 -20.71 2.02 1.03
N GLY A 137 -19.95 3.09 0.87
CA GLY A 137 -20.46 4.47 0.97
C GLY A 137 -21.56 4.77 -0.05
N CYS A 138 -21.44 4.26 -1.27
CA CYS A 138 -22.43 4.40 -2.32
C CYS A 138 -23.72 3.62 -1.99
N MET A 139 -23.57 2.33 -1.68
CA MET A 139 -24.71 1.43 -1.48
C MET A 139 -25.50 1.72 -0.20
N HIS A 140 -24.86 2.29 0.83
CA HIS A 140 -25.47 2.54 2.12
C HIS A 140 -25.61 4.04 2.47
N HIS A 141 -25.31 4.92 1.51
CA HIS A 141 -25.38 6.39 1.69
C HIS A 141 -24.60 6.88 2.90
N ALA A 142 -23.41 6.33 3.12
CA ALA A 142 -22.55 6.65 4.26
C ALA A 142 -21.28 7.37 3.82
N PRO A 143 -20.72 8.27 4.67
CA PRO A 143 -19.47 8.96 4.34
C PRO A 143 -18.30 7.99 4.27
N VAL A 144 -17.37 8.31 3.35
CA VAL A 144 -16.10 7.60 3.19
C VAL A 144 -14.97 8.46 3.74
N LEU A 145 -14.16 7.91 4.61
CA LEU A 145 -12.92 8.50 5.09
C LEU A 145 -11.74 7.75 4.49
N LEU A 146 -10.68 8.47 4.18
CA LEU A 146 -9.42 7.90 3.73
C LEU A 146 -8.29 8.39 4.63
N THR A 147 -7.46 7.48 5.13
CA THR A 147 -6.18 7.80 5.76
C THR A 147 -5.05 7.17 4.96
N GLU A 148 -4.09 7.96 4.54
CA GLU A 148 -2.90 7.48 3.87
C GLU A 148 -1.67 7.69 4.74
N HIS A 149 -0.99 6.60 5.10
CA HIS A 149 0.29 6.62 5.79
C HIS A 149 1.46 6.86 4.83
N GLY A 150 1.37 6.32 3.63
CA GLY A 150 2.14 6.62 2.43
C GLY A 150 1.18 6.88 1.28
N ILE A 151 1.66 7.37 0.15
CA ILE A 151 0.83 7.57 -1.04
C ILE A 151 0.84 6.28 -1.86
N TYR A 152 -0.14 5.42 -1.61
CA TYR A 152 -0.25 4.08 -2.21
C TYR A 152 -0.01 4.06 -3.72
N THR A 153 -0.60 4.99 -4.45
CA THR A 153 -0.47 5.06 -5.91
C THR A 153 0.97 5.34 -6.34
N ARG A 154 1.70 6.19 -5.61
CA ARG A 154 3.13 6.45 -5.86
C ARG A 154 3.99 5.22 -5.56
N GLU A 155 3.69 4.52 -4.49
CA GLU A 155 4.37 3.26 -4.15
C GLU A 155 4.15 2.21 -5.24
N ARG A 156 2.91 2.07 -5.74
CA ARG A 156 2.59 1.18 -6.86
C ARG A 156 3.28 1.59 -8.16
N GLU A 157 3.36 2.88 -8.46
CA GLU A 157 4.07 3.41 -9.62
C GLU A 157 5.55 3.00 -9.59
N GLU A 158 6.24 3.24 -8.47
CA GLU A 158 7.65 2.85 -8.30
C GLU A 158 7.85 1.34 -8.40
N GLU A 159 6.97 0.54 -7.80
CA GLU A 159 7.01 -0.91 -7.89
C GLU A 159 6.84 -1.40 -9.33
N ILE A 160 5.85 -0.87 -10.06
CA ILE A 160 5.59 -1.24 -11.44
C ILE A 160 6.77 -0.86 -12.36
N ILE A 161 7.38 0.31 -12.14
CA ILE A 161 8.55 0.73 -12.91
C ILE A 161 9.70 -0.28 -12.75
N ARG A 162 9.91 -0.80 -11.53
CA ARG A 162 10.97 -1.78 -11.23
C ARG A 162 10.57 -3.22 -11.56
N ALA A 163 9.28 -3.52 -11.68
CA ALA A 163 8.78 -4.88 -11.84
C ALA A 163 9.25 -5.53 -13.15
N GLU A 164 9.81 -6.73 -13.06
CA GLU A 164 10.20 -7.56 -14.21
C GLU A 164 9.03 -8.36 -14.77
N TRP A 165 8.04 -8.68 -13.93
CA TRP A 165 6.84 -9.43 -14.32
C TRP A 165 5.87 -8.62 -15.20
N VAL A 166 5.99 -7.28 -15.22
CA VAL A 166 5.16 -6.42 -16.07
C VAL A 166 5.84 -6.20 -17.40
N VAL A 167 5.18 -6.60 -18.48
CA VAL A 167 5.66 -6.33 -19.84
C VAL A 167 5.86 -4.82 -20.02
N PRO A 168 7.00 -4.36 -20.50
CA PRO A 168 7.36 -2.93 -20.54
C PRO A 168 6.32 -2.04 -21.21
N SER A 169 5.68 -2.50 -22.29
CA SER A 169 4.62 -1.76 -23.01
C SER A 169 3.34 -1.52 -22.16
N PHE A 170 3.15 -2.28 -21.09
CA PHE A 170 1.99 -2.16 -20.22
C PHE A 170 2.26 -1.46 -18.88
N LYS A 171 3.51 -1.08 -18.57
CA LYS A 171 3.84 -0.41 -17.30
C LYS A 171 3.01 0.86 -17.09
N ASN A 172 2.95 1.72 -18.10
CA ASN A 172 2.15 2.95 -18.03
C ASN A 172 0.65 2.67 -17.82
N ARG A 173 0.14 1.54 -18.34
CA ARG A 173 -1.27 1.18 -18.16
C ARG A 173 -1.56 0.69 -16.74
N TRP A 174 -0.67 -0.09 -16.17
CA TRP A 174 -0.78 -0.46 -14.75
C TRP A 174 -0.72 0.75 -13.83
N ILE A 175 0.17 1.69 -14.12
CA ILE A 175 0.25 2.96 -13.37
C ILE A 175 -1.08 3.72 -13.50
N ARG A 176 -1.57 3.93 -14.73
CA ARG A 176 -2.82 4.63 -14.97
C ARG A 176 -4.01 3.94 -14.30
N PHE A 177 -4.03 2.61 -14.26
CA PHE A 177 -5.04 1.84 -13.56
C PHE A 177 -5.13 2.22 -12.07
N PHE A 178 -4.01 2.30 -11.37
CA PHE A 178 -4.00 2.69 -9.96
C PHE A 178 -4.36 4.17 -9.76
N TYR A 179 -3.96 5.04 -10.67
CA TYR A 179 -4.40 6.43 -10.67
C TYR A 179 -5.92 6.54 -10.83
N MET A 180 -6.52 5.82 -11.77
CA MET A 180 -7.98 5.78 -11.98
C MET A 180 -8.74 5.35 -10.71
N LEU A 181 -8.25 4.34 -9.98
CA LEU A 181 -8.85 3.95 -8.70
C LEU A 181 -8.74 5.06 -7.67
N SER A 182 -7.56 5.68 -7.54
CA SER A 182 -7.32 6.74 -6.54
C SER A 182 -8.12 8.00 -6.83
N GLU A 183 -8.28 8.38 -8.09
CA GLU A 183 -9.11 9.51 -8.51
C GLU A 183 -10.56 9.37 -8.00
N GLU A 184 -11.16 8.17 -8.13
CA GLU A 184 -12.51 7.93 -7.63
C GLU A 184 -12.55 8.00 -6.10
N ILE A 185 -11.57 7.42 -5.42
CA ILE A 185 -11.52 7.42 -3.96
C ILE A 185 -11.38 8.84 -3.42
N TYR A 186 -10.50 9.66 -4.00
CA TYR A 186 -10.35 11.07 -3.64
C TYR A 186 -11.62 11.88 -3.94
N ARG A 187 -12.27 11.61 -5.08
CA ARG A 187 -13.52 12.27 -5.46
C ARG A 187 -14.65 11.98 -4.45
N ARG A 188 -14.77 10.72 -4.03
CA ARG A 188 -15.86 10.24 -3.16
C ARG A 188 -15.60 10.46 -1.66
N ALA A 189 -14.35 10.47 -1.24
CA ALA A 189 -14.00 10.69 0.16
C ALA A 189 -14.57 12.00 0.71
N TYR A 190 -15.19 11.93 1.88
CA TYR A 190 -15.64 13.10 2.65
C TYR A 190 -14.45 13.86 3.25
N ARG A 191 -13.45 13.12 3.77
CA ARG A 191 -12.16 13.64 4.22
C ARG A 191 -11.05 12.67 3.86
N VAL A 192 -9.89 13.24 3.60
CA VAL A 192 -8.64 12.54 3.32
C VAL A 192 -7.59 13.02 4.31
N THR A 193 -7.01 12.10 5.06
CA THR A 193 -5.97 12.42 6.03
C THR A 193 -4.62 11.85 5.59
N SER A 194 -3.56 12.58 5.91
CA SER A 194 -2.19 12.17 5.69
C SER A 194 -1.32 12.57 6.89
N LEU A 195 -0.14 11.97 7.03
CA LEU A 195 0.72 12.15 8.20
C LEU A 195 1.53 13.45 8.16
N PHE A 196 1.78 14.01 6.98
CA PHE A 196 2.66 15.16 6.82
C PHE A 196 2.30 16.01 5.58
N THR A 197 2.79 17.24 5.56
CA THR A 197 2.41 18.26 4.56
C THR A 197 2.76 17.86 3.13
N ASN A 198 3.89 17.15 2.91
CA ASN A 198 4.25 16.70 1.56
C ASN A 198 3.26 15.67 1.03
N ALA A 199 2.82 14.70 1.87
CA ALA A 199 1.80 13.73 1.46
C ALA A 199 0.50 14.45 1.08
N ARG A 200 0.05 15.42 1.90
CA ARG A 200 -1.11 16.27 1.56
C ARG A 200 -0.94 16.97 0.21
N ARG A 201 0.26 17.51 -0.08
CA ARG A 201 0.53 18.17 -1.37
C ARG A 201 0.38 17.17 -2.51
N THR A 202 0.97 16.00 -2.39
CA THR A 202 0.86 14.93 -3.40
C THR A 202 -0.58 14.48 -3.61
N GLN A 203 -1.39 14.36 -2.55
CA GLN A 203 -2.82 14.06 -2.66
C GLN A 203 -3.55 15.12 -3.53
N ILE A 204 -3.26 16.39 -3.33
CA ILE A 204 -3.84 17.49 -4.10
C ILE A 204 -3.36 17.46 -5.56
N GLU A 205 -2.07 17.24 -5.79
CA GLU A 205 -1.49 17.08 -7.13
C GLU A 205 -2.10 15.90 -7.91
N MET A 206 -2.52 14.86 -7.18
CA MET A 206 -3.21 13.69 -7.74
C MET A 206 -4.73 13.87 -7.87
N GLY A 207 -5.23 15.09 -7.69
CA GLY A 207 -6.64 15.43 -7.93
C GLY A 207 -7.55 15.41 -6.71
N CYS A 208 -7.03 15.22 -5.50
CA CYS A 208 -7.85 15.39 -4.29
C CYS A 208 -8.15 16.87 -4.05
N ALA A 209 -9.39 17.21 -3.78
CA ALA A 209 -9.78 18.59 -3.45
C ALA A 209 -9.11 19.04 -2.14
N ALA A 210 -8.46 20.21 -2.16
CA ALA A 210 -7.60 20.67 -1.07
C ALA A 210 -8.34 20.84 0.27
N GLU A 211 -9.63 21.18 0.22
CA GLU A 211 -10.50 21.34 1.39
C GLU A 211 -10.88 20.02 2.08
N LYS A 212 -10.67 18.88 1.39
CA LYS A 212 -10.84 17.55 1.97
C LYS A 212 -9.58 17.05 2.69
N CYS A 213 -8.40 17.56 2.32
CA CYS A 213 -7.11 17.07 2.77
C CYS A 213 -6.71 17.68 4.11
N ILE A 214 -6.52 16.84 5.12
CA ILE A 214 -6.13 17.21 6.48
C ILE A 214 -4.84 16.49 6.86
N VAL A 215 -3.90 17.20 7.48
CA VAL A 215 -2.69 16.58 8.05
C VAL A 215 -2.98 16.20 9.50
N ILE A 216 -2.86 14.91 9.81
CA ILE A 216 -2.95 14.35 11.15
C ILE A 216 -1.68 13.53 11.38
N PRO A 217 -0.67 14.09 12.08
CA PRO A 217 0.58 13.40 12.34
C PRO A 217 0.41 12.14 13.20
N ASN A 218 1.35 11.21 13.08
CA ASN A 218 1.45 10.09 14.02
C ASN A 218 1.70 10.60 15.44
N GLY A 219 1.12 9.90 16.40
CA GLY A 219 1.43 10.04 17.81
C GLY A 219 2.18 8.83 18.34
N VAL A 220 2.78 8.98 19.50
CA VAL A 220 3.42 7.89 20.27
C VAL A 220 2.81 7.83 21.66
N GLN A 221 2.92 6.68 22.30
CA GLN A 221 2.53 6.52 23.69
C GLN A 221 3.63 7.15 24.58
N TYR A 222 3.57 8.47 24.74
CA TYR A 222 4.60 9.26 25.42
C TYR A 222 4.96 8.68 26.81
N GLU A 223 3.96 8.31 27.63
CA GLU A 223 4.18 7.78 28.98
C GLU A 223 4.97 6.48 28.98
N ARG A 224 4.91 5.72 27.89
CA ARG A 224 5.65 4.46 27.74
C ARG A 224 7.15 4.69 27.50
N PHE A 225 7.51 5.77 26.81
CA PHE A 225 8.89 6.07 26.43
C PHE A 225 9.54 7.10 27.36
N TYR A 226 8.81 8.10 27.82
CA TYR A 226 9.30 9.14 28.74
C TYR A 226 9.90 8.59 30.04
N GLN A 227 9.43 7.44 30.51
CA GLN A 227 9.90 6.83 31.78
C GLN A 227 11.14 5.94 31.61
N ILE A 228 11.65 5.78 30.39
CA ILE A 228 12.84 4.97 30.14
C ILE A 228 14.04 5.63 30.82
N PRO A 229 14.73 4.94 31.76
CA PRO A 229 15.91 5.48 32.40
C PRO A 229 17.04 5.67 31.37
N LEU A 230 17.81 6.72 31.54
CA LEU A 230 19.03 6.91 30.75
C LEU A 230 20.01 5.78 31.03
N LYS A 231 20.75 5.39 29.99
CA LYS A 231 21.82 4.41 30.10
C LYS A 231 22.82 4.83 31.22
N PRO A 232 23.20 3.93 32.11
CA PRO A 232 24.27 4.19 33.06
C PRO A 232 25.58 4.55 32.34
N LYS A 233 26.31 5.54 32.85
CA LYS A 233 27.59 5.94 32.26
C LYS A 233 28.60 4.82 32.32
N ASP A 234 29.11 4.44 31.17
CA ASP A 234 30.22 3.51 30.97
C ASP A 234 31.20 4.09 29.91
N ASP A 235 32.20 3.31 29.54
CA ASP A 235 33.18 3.73 28.53
C ASP A 235 32.71 3.47 27.09
N TRP A 236 31.50 2.97 26.90
CA TRP A 236 30.96 2.62 25.60
C TRP A 236 29.90 3.61 25.14
N VAL A 237 29.89 3.86 23.83
CA VAL A 237 28.81 4.56 23.15
C VAL A 237 27.97 3.51 22.40
N ASP A 238 26.73 3.34 22.83
CA ASP A 238 25.79 2.40 22.25
C ASP A 238 24.80 3.14 21.35
N ILE A 239 24.91 2.87 20.06
CA ILE A 239 24.06 3.44 19.01
C ILE A 239 22.98 2.43 18.66
N GLY A 240 21.72 2.85 18.65
CA GLY A 240 20.59 1.98 18.28
C GLY A 240 19.97 2.33 16.93
N ALA A 241 19.44 1.33 16.26
CA ALA A 241 18.58 1.50 15.09
C ALA A 241 17.37 0.58 15.18
N VAL A 242 16.17 1.14 15.26
CA VAL A 242 14.92 0.36 15.27
C VAL A 242 14.41 0.29 13.84
N VAL A 243 14.83 -0.76 13.12
CA VAL A 243 14.54 -0.92 11.68
C VAL A 243 14.37 -2.39 11.31
N ARG A 244 13.49 -2.67 10.36
CA ARG A 244 13.42 -3.97 9.70
C ARG A 244 14.55 -4.08 8.67
N LEU A 245 15.07 -5.29 8.44
CA LEU A 245 16.05 -5.53 7.37
C LEU A 245 15.30 -5.57 6.02
N ALA A 246 15.28 -4.42 5.36
CA ALA A 246 14.65 -4.21 4.06
C ALA A 246 15.40 -3.13 3.26
N PRO A 247 15.44 -3.20 1.92
CA PRO A 247 16.19 -2.25 1.08
C PRO A 247 15.86 -0.79 1.35
N ILE A 248 14.59 -0.46 1.59
CA ILE A 248 14.13 0.92 1.85
C ILE A 248 14.73 1.51 3.14
N LYS A 249 15.16 0.67 4.10
CA LYS A 249 15.76 1.10 5.37
C LYS A 249 17.26 1.39 5.25
N ASP A 250 17.85 1.04 4.14
CA ASP A 250 19.26 1.28 3.79
C ASP A 250 20.25 0.96 4.94
N VAL A 251 20.10 -0.24 5.48
CA VAL A 251 20.95 -0.73 6.57
C VAL A 251 22.41 -0.86 6.12
N LYS A 252 22.67 -1.05 4.81
CA LYS A 252 24.04 -1.10 4.29
C LYS A 252 24.79 0.23 4.48
N THR A 253 24.12 1.36 4.18
CA THR A 253 24.71 2.69 4.48
C THR A 253 25.01 2.86 5.98
N MET A 254 24.13 2.35 6.85
CA MET A 254 24.37 2.37 8.30
C MET A 254 25.60 1.52 8.68
N ILE A 255 25.76 0.33 8.10
CA ILE A 255 26.93 -0.55 8.31
C ILE A 255 28.21 0.13 7.86
N TYR A 256 28.24 0.74 6.67
CA TYR A 256 29.42 1.49 6.19
C TYR A 256 29.74 2.69 7.07
N ALA A 257 28.75 3.46 7.51
CA ALA A 257 28.94 4.58 8.42
C ALA A 257 29.52 4.11 9.77
N PHE A 258 29.04 2.98 10.27
CA PHE A 258 29.58 2.38 11.49
C PHE A 258 31.02 1.86 11.31
N PHE A 259 31.35 1.30 10.15
CA PHE A 259 32.71 0.88 9.82
C PHE A 259 33.68 2.07 9.91
N GLU A 260 33.35 3.20 9.28
CA GLU A 260 34.15 4.42 9.33
C GLU A 260 34.27 4.98 10.76
N LEU A 261 33.18 4.92 11.53
CA LEU A 261 33.19 5.36 12.93
C LEU A 261 34.08 4.47 13.79
N SER A 262 33.97 3.14 13.67
CA SER A 262 34.72 2.17 14.47
C SER A 262 36.22 2.20 14.22
N ALA A 263 36.65 2.67 13.04
CA ALA A 263 38.06 2.92 12.74
C ALA A 263 38.66 4.08 13.55
N ARG A 264 37.83 5.06 13.91
CA ARG A 264 38.24 6.28 14.65
C ARG A 264 37.97 6.19 16.14
N GLN A 265 36.94 5.49 16.54
CA GLN A 265 36.47 5.34 17.90
C GLN A 265 36.31 3.85 18.25
N LYS A 266 37.10 3.37 19.23
CA LYS A 266 37.09 1.92 19.54
C LYS A 266 35.95 1.48 20.42
N ASN A 267 35.48 2.33 21.31
CA ASN A 267 34.45 2.00 22.29
C ASN A 267 33.07 2.40 21.77
N VAL A 268 32.69 1.90 20.58
CA VAL A 268 31.35 2.10 20.00
C VAL A 268 30.72 0.75 19.66
N ARG A 269 29.40 0.65 19.84
CA ARG A 269 28.59 -0.48 19.45
C ARG A 269 27.39 0.02 18.65
N LEU A 270 27.02 -0.75 17.61
CA LEU A 270 25.79 -0.51 16.85
C LEU A 270 24.83 -1.68 17.06
N HIS A 271 23.63 -1.38 17.50
CA HIS A 271 22.57 -2.33 17.77
C HIS A 271 21.45 -2.14 16.73
N ILE A 272 21.26 -3.11 15.84
CA ILE A 272 20.19 -3.11 14.83
C ILE A 272 19.06 -3.96 15.35
N MET A 273 17.96 -3.30 15.73
CA MET A 273 16.79 -3.91 16.37
C MET A 273 15.65 -4.01 15.39
N GLY A 274 15.29 -5.23 15.00
CA GLY A 274 14.16 -5.49 14.11
C GLY A 274 14.24 -6.85 13.44
N GLY A 275 13.14 -7.28 12.86
CA GLY A 275 13.06 -8.53 12.11
C GLY A 275 13.57 -8.42 10.69
N VAL A 276 13.72 -9.57 10.05
CA VAL A 276 13.97 -9.69 8.61
C VAL A 276 12.64 -9.53 7.89
N ASP A 277 12.62 -8.66 6.90
CA ASP A 277 11.49 -8.38 6.01
C ASP A 277 11.81 -8.88 4.58
N ASP A 278 13.10 -8.76 4.21
CA ASP A 278 13.65 -9.25 2.95
C ASP A 278 14.87 -10.14 3.26
N GLU A 279 14.74 -11.44 2.99
CA GLU A 279 15.75 -12.45 3.31
C GLU A 279 17.03 -12.29 2.47
N GLU A 280 16.93 -11.84 1.22
CA GLU A 280 18.08 -11.61 0.36
C GLU A 280 18.88 -10.42 0.85
N TYR A 281 18.20 -9.31 1.08
CA TYR A 281 18.82 -8.11 1.63
C TYR A 281 19.44 -8.35 3.01
N ALA A 282 18.80 -9.13 3.88
CA ALA A 282 19.35 -9.47 5.19
C ALA A 282 20.65 -10.27 5.05
N ARG A 283 20.69 -11.27 4.15
CA ARG A 283 21.92 -12.04 3.86
C ARG A 283 23.07 -11.15 3.39
N GLU A 284 22.77 -10.17 2.52
CA GLU A 284 23.75 -9.20 2.04
C GLU A 284 24.26 -8.31 3.20
N CYS A 285 23.40 -7.89 4.11
CA CYS A 285 23.80 -7.11 5.30
C CYS A 285 24.70 -7.93 6.23
N TYR A 286 24.38 -9.19 6.47
CA TYR A 286 25.21 -10.06 7.30
C TYR A 286 26.59 -10.32 6.65
N ALA A 287 26.61 -10.64 5.36
CA ALA A 287 27.85 -10.82 4.62
C ALA A 287 28.75 -9.58 4.61
N LEU A 288 28.13 -8.39 4.51
CA LEU A 288 28.85 -7.11 4.59
C LEU A 288 29.51 -6.90 5.94
N VAL A 289 28.82 -7.22 7.05
CA VAL A 289 29.40 -7.13 8.41
C VAL A 289 30.58 -8.07 8.58
N GLU A 290 30.48 -9.32 8.06
CA GLU A 290 31.58 -10.28 8.08
C GLU A 290 32.76 -9.80 7.21
N GLN A 291 32.50 -9.31 6.01
CA GLN A 291 33.53 -8.79 5.09
C GLN A 291 34.30 -7.61 5.68
N LEU A 292 33.61 -6.73 6.44
CA LEU A 292 34.20 -5.57 7.09
C LEU A 292 34.77 -5.89 8.48
N GLU A 293 34.69 -7.16 8.93
CA GLU A 293 35.18 -7.64 10.24
C GLU A 293 34.65 -6.85 11.45
N LEU A 294 33.39 -6.39 11.37
CA LEU A 294 32.76 -5.56 12.41
C LEU A 294 32.33 -6.40 13.61
N LYS A 295 33.11 -6.37 14.69
CA LYS A 295 32.85 -7.15 15.91
C LYS A 295 31.81 -6.51 16.83
N ASN A 296 31.67 -5.18 16.78
CA ASN A 296 30.81 -4.41 17.69
C ASN A 296 29.48 -4.00 17.03
N LEU A 297 29.08 -4.66 15.93
CA LEU A 297 27.76 -4.52 15.32
C LEU A 297 26.90 -5.75 15.69
N ILE A 298 25.72 -5.48 16.22
CA ILE A 298 24.85 -6.48 16.82
C ILE A 298 23.49 -6.44 16.14
N PHE A 299 23.11 -7.52 15.47
CA PHE A 299 21.73 -7.73 15.03
C PHE A 299 20.97 -8.40 16.15
N THR A 300 20.02 -7.70 16.77
CA THR A 300 19.29 -8.23 17.93
C THR A 300 18.07 -9.07 17.54
N GLY A 301 17.63 -8.98 16.28
CA GLY A 301 16.32 -9.45 15.91
C GLY A 301 15.20 -8.61 16.53
N ARG A 302 14.01 -9.19 16.64
CA ARG A 302 12.87 -8.54 17.31
C ARG A 302 13.07 -8.53 18.82
N VAL A 303 13.04 -7.36 19.42
CA VAL A 303 13.21 -7.14 20.87
C VAL A 303 12.08 -6.26 21.42
N ASN A 304 11.91 -6.24 22.74
CA ASN A 304 11.11 -5.21 23.38
C ASN A 304 11.89 -3.88 23.32
N VAL A 305 11.46 -2.99 22.42
CA VAL A 305 12.15 -1.72 22.12
C VAL A 305 12.28 -0.86 23.38
N VAL A 306 11.24 -0.79 24.22
CA VAL A 306 11.25 0.02 25.46
C VAL A 306 12.33 -0.45 26.42
N GLU A 307 12.43 -1.77 26.65
CA GLU A 307 13.45 -2.35 27.54
C GLU A 307 14.85 -2.25 26.95
N TYR A 308 14.96 -2.25 25.60
CA TYR A 308 16.26 -2.18 24.95
C TYR A 308 16.82 -0.77 24.88
N MET A 309 15.96 0.24 24.68
CA MET A 309 16.37 1.66 24.57
C MET A 309 17.14 2.17 25.78
N GLN A 310 16.87 1.67 27.00
CA GLN A 310 17.65 2.02 28.20
C GLN A 310 19.13 1.66 28.14
N LYS A 311 19.56 0.85 27.16
CA LYS A 311 20.96 0.45 26.94
C LYS A 311 21.67 1.31 25.90
N LEU A 312 20.98 2.27 25.30
CA LEU A 312 21.46 3.07 24.19
C LEU A 312 21.76 4.51 24.63
N ASP A 313 22.73 5.13 23.99
CA ASP A 313 23.02 6.54 24.17
C ASP A 313 22.22 7.41 23.18
N PHE A 314 22.02 6.93 21.96
CA PHE A 314 21.18 7.57 20.95
C PHE A 314 20.79 6.58 19.85
N THR A 315 19.86 7.02 18.99
CA THR A 315 19.38 6.23 17.84
C THR A 315 19.72 6.91 16.52
N ILE A 316 19.84 6.09 15.47
CA ILE A 316 20.05 6.54 14.09
C ILE A 316 19.05 5.91 13.14
N LEU A 317 18.79 6.57 12.03
CA LEU A 317 17.96 6.08 10.94
C LEU A 317 18.57 6.49 9.60
N THR A 318 18.74 5.55 8.68
CA THR A 318 19.36 5.77 7.35
C THR A 318 18.41 5.50 6.20
N SER A 319 17.11 5.32 6.47
CA SER A 319 16.12 5.00 5.45
C SER A 319 16.18 5.96 4.26
N ILE A 320 16.06 5.42 3.05
CA ILE A 320 16.02 6.18 1.80
C ILE A 320 14.81 7.12 1.78
N SER A 321 13.68 6.63 2.27
CA SER A 321 12.43 7.39 2.34
C SER A 321 11.63 7.00 3.59
N GLU A 322 11.09 7.99 4.25
CA GLU A 322 10.16 7.86 5.37
C GLU A 322 9.07 8.92 5.28
N GLY A 323 7.88 8.56 5.68
CA GLY A 323 6.81 9.52 5.88
C GLY A 323 6.98 10.24 7.22
N GLN A 324 6.67 9.52 8.29
CA GLN A 324 6.87 9.95 9.66
C GLN A 324 7.24 8.72 10.51
N PRO A 325 8.55 8.44 10.68
CA PRO A 325 9.02 7.21 11.30
C PRO A 325 8.72 7.18 12.80
N LEU A 326 7.91 6.20 13.21
CA LEU A 326 7.55 6.02 14.63
C LEU A 326 8.78 5.81 15.50
N SER A 327 9.78 5.06 15.03
CA SER A 327 11.01 4.81 15.79
C SER A 327 11.76 6.09 16.18
N VAL A 328 11.71 7.13 15.34
CA VAL A 328 12.29 8.44 15.66
C VAL A 328 11.43 9.17 16.68
N LEU A 329 10.09 9.16 16.51
CA LEU A 329 9.19 9.78 17.48
C LEU A 329 9.29 9.13 18.87
N GLU A 330 9.37 7.79 18.90
CA GLU A 330 9.56 7.00 20.13
C GLU A 330 10.89 7.32 20.80
N SER A 331 11.96 7.55 20.02
CA SER A 331 13.27 7.93 20.56
C SER A 331 13.32 9.36 21.07
N LEU A 332 12.47 10.25 20.56
CA LEU A 332 12.40 11.66 21.01
C LEU A 332 11.47 11.84 22.22
N ALA A 333 10.63 10.86 22.51
CA ALA A 333 9.70 10.88 23.64
C ALA A 333 10.40 10.51 24.96
#